data_7754ca2efb0a3b677cb5dfd1b8ffa7d8
#
_entry.id   7754ca2efb0a3b677cb5dfd1b8ffa7d8
#
_cell.length_a   1.000
_cell.length_b   1.000
_cell.length_c   1.000
_cell.angle_alpha   90.00
_cell.angle_beta   90.00
_cell.angle_gamma   90.00
#
_symmetry.space_group_name_H-M   'P 1'
#
loop_
_entity.id
_entity.type
_entity.pdbx_description
1 polymer ?
#
loop_
_entity_poly.entity_id
_entity_poly.type
_entity_poly.pdbx_seq_one_letter_code
_entity_poly.pdbx_strand_id
1 'polypeptide(L)'
;VSLCDIKPERAVAQNKEYKVNAATYGHIDEMLNGVPFDMMVTLTDMQLHGELNKKALLAGKHVWSEKPMANTYAEGKALLDLANSKKLRIWGAPAVVNSPQFAYMSKMIQEGKLGRLAAAHGQYGHTGPTWSAFFYEKNGGSMPDLGVYNIATLTGLLGPARSIMAMTSIVNPERTVDDKGKIKVEAEDNAQ
;
A
#
# COMPACT_ATOMS: atom_id res chain seq x y z
N VAL A 1 14.48 -2.33 -17.65
CA VAL A 1 13.78 -1.59 -16.61
C VAL A 1 13.05 -0.41 -17.23
N SER A 2 11.86 -0.09 -16.74
CA SER A 2 11.05 1.06 -17.18
C SER A 2 10.62 1.87 -15.94
N LEU A 3 10.57 3.19 -16.11
CA LEU A 3 10.06 4.13 -15.10
C LEU A 3 8.88 4.90 -15.69
N CYS A 4 7.82 5.08 -14.92
CA CYS A 4 6.64 5.82 -15.34
C CYS A 4 6.14 6.73 -14.24
N ASP A 5 5.86 7.99 -14.57
CA ASP A 5 5.19 8.95 -13.70
C ASP A 5 4.34 9.88 -14.58
N ILE A 6 3.13 10.24 -14.12
CA ILE A 6 2.26 11.21 -14.83
C ILE A 6 2.91 12.60 -14.94
N LYS A 7 3.95 12.86 -14.14
CA LYS A 7 4.88 13.98 -14.28
C LYS A 7 6.20 13.41 -14.83
N PRO A 8 6.36 13.35 -16.17
CA PRO A 8 7.48 12.63 -16.79
C PRO A 8 8.86 13.08 -16.31
N GLU A 9 8.98 14.34 -15.92
CA GLU A 9 10.21 14.90 -15.36
C GLU A 9 10.66 14.17 -14.08
N ARG A 10 9.73 13.61 -13.29
CA ARG A 10 10.06 12.82 -12.11
C ARG A 10 10.72 11.50 -12.49
N ALA A 11 10.18 10.79 -13.48
CA ALA A 11 10.77 9.54 -13.97
C ALA A 11 12.18 9.79 -14.54
N VAL A 12 12.36 10.89 -15.28
CA VAL A 12 13.67 11.30 -15.83
C VAL A 12 14.66 11.64 -14.71
N ALA A 13 14.20 12.39 -13.68
CA ALA A 13 15.04 12.74 -12.53
C ALA A 13 15.53 11.51 -11.78
N GLN A 14 14.62 10.57 -11.46
CA GLN A 14 14.95 9.31 -10.79
C GLN A 14 15.92 8.45 -11.62
N ASN A 15 15.68 8.36 -12.93
CA ASN A 15 16.57 7.63 -13.85
C ASN A 15 17.99 8.18 -13.81
N LYS A 16 18.13 9.52 -13.80
CA LYS A 16 19.42 10.20 -13.73
C LYS A 16 20.09 10.04 -12.36
N GLU A 17 19.34 10.27 -11.27
CA GLU A 17 19.84 10.22 -9.90
C GLU A 17 20.41 8.84 -9.56
N TYR A 18 19.63 7.79 -9.84
CA TYR A 18 20.01 6.42 -9.50
C TYR A 18 20.75 5.69 -10.64
N LYS A 19 21.00 6.35 -11.78
CA LYS A 19 21.72 5.77 -12.93
C LYS A 19 21.14 4.44 -13.37
N VAL A 20 19.81 4.32 -13.40
CA VAL A 20 19.11 3.06 -13.69
C VAL A 20 19.22 2.67 -15.16
N ASN A 21 19.41 3.63 -16.05
CA ASN A 21 19.41 3.46 -17.51
C ASN A 21 18.10 2.84 -18.03
N ALA A 22 16.97 3.35 -17.51
CA ALA A 22 15.63 2.88 -17.83
C ALA A 22 14.98 3.67 -18.96
N ALA A 23 14.06 3.05 -19.70
CA ALA A 23 13.11 3.79 -20.52
C ALA A 23 12.14 4.56 -19.61
N THR A 24 11.79 5.80 -19.96
CA THR A 24 10.90 6.66 -19.17
C THR A 24 9.60 6.92 -19.94
N TYR A 25 8.47 6.91 -19.23
CA TYR A 25 7.14 7.06 -19.79
C TYR A 25 6.33 8.06 -18.96
N GLY A 26 5.41 8.78 -19.63
CA GLY A 26 4.47 9.70 -19.00
C GLY A 26 3.14 9.04 -18.61
N HIS A 27 2.83 7.87 -19.17
CA HIS A 27 1.58 7.18 -18.90
C HIS A 27 1.78 5.66 -18.84
N ILE A 28 0.97 5.01 -17.97
CA ILE A 28 1.07 3.55 -17.76
C ILE A 28 0.83 2.76 -19.06
N ASP A 29 -0.12 3.19 -19.88
CA ASP A 29 -0.44 2.46 -21.12
C ASP A 29 0.73 2.51 -22.11
N GLU A 30 1.51 3.59 -22.15
CA GLU A 30 2.74 3.69 -22.92
C GLU A 30 3.81 2.74 -22.40
N MET A 31 3.98 2.68 -21.07
CA MET A 31 4.93 1.78 -20.43
C MET A 31 4.57 0.31 -20.67
N LEU A 32 3.30 -0.06 -20.57
CA LEU A 32 2.83 -1.43 -20.77
C LEU A 32 3.03 -1.91 -22.22
N ASN A 33 2.99 -1.01 -23.20
CA ASN A 33 3.23 -1.26 -24.63
C ASN A 33 4.68 -0.98 -25.07
N GLY A 34 5.52 -0.49 -24.18
CA GLY A 34 6.91 -0.12 -24.45
C GLY A 34 7.89 -1.26 -24.26
N VAL A 35 9.02 -0.97 -23.61
CA VAL A 35 10.07 -1.96 -23.36
C VAL A 35 9.52 -3.12 -22.53
N PRO A 36 9.69 -4.38 -22.98
CA PRO A 36 9.17 -5.54 -22.26
C PRO A 36 9.68 -5.66 -20.82
N PHE A 37 8.79 -6.05 -19.91
CA PHE A 37 9.10 -6.37 -18.53
C PHE A 37 8.11 -7.42 -18.00
N ASP A 38 8.45 -8.10 -16.90
CA ASP A 38 7.65 -9.19 -16.35
C ASP A 38 6.81 -8.75 -15.15
N MET A 39 7.28 -7.76 -14.39
CA MET A 39 6.65 -7.31 -13.16
C MET A 39 6.55 -5.79 -13.09
N MET A 40 5.38 -5.29 -12.73
CA MET A 40 5.16 -3.89 -12.39
C MET A 40 5.22 -3.70 -10.87
N VAL A 41 5.90 -2.63 -10.45
CA VAL A 41 5.91 -2.14 -9.07
C VAL A 41 5.06 -0.86 -9.03
N THR A 42 3.97 -0.88 -8.25
CA THR A 42 3.04 0.26 -8.12
C THR A 42 3.38 1.06 -6.87
N LEU A 43 3.75 2.33 -7.05
CA LEU A 43 4.22 3.26 -6.01
C LEU A 43 3.48 4.60 -6.07
N THR A 44 2.27 4.62 -6.59
CA THR A 44 1.46 5.83 -6.78
C THR A 44 0.67 6.20 -5.52
N ASP A 45 -0.18 7.20 -5.64
CA ASP A 45 -1.17 7.51 -4.61
C ASP A 45 -2.08 6.29 -4.39
N MET A 46 -2.41 6.01 -3.12
CA MET A 46 -3.09 4.78 -2.72
C MET A 46 -4.44 4.57 -3.41
N GLN A 47 -5.14 5.65 -3.77
CA GLN A 47 -6.42 5.58 -4.47
C GLN A 47 -6.34 4.94 -5.86
N LEU A 48 -5.16 4.98 -6.48
CA LEU A 48 -4.92 4.49 -7.85
C LEU A 48 -4.43 3.04 -7.90
N HIS A 49 -4.04 2.44 -6.77
CA HIS A 49 -3.41 1.12 -6.76
C HIS A 49 -4.29 0.07 -7.43
N GLY A 50 -5.57 0.00 -7.10
CA GLY A 50 -6.48 -1.01 -7.64
C GLY A 50 -6.59 -0.96 -9.16
N GLU A 51 -6.79 0.25 -9.72
CA GLU A 51 -6.89 0.45 -11.17
C GLU A 51 -5.59 0.08 -11.88
N LEU A 52 -4.45 0.60 -11.41
CA LEU A 52 -3.15 0.37 -12.04
C LEU A 52 -2.72 -1.11 -11.95
N ASN A 53 -2.95 -1.75 -10.80
CA ASN A 53 -2.71 -3.17 -10.62
C ASN A 53 -3.54 -4.01 -11.60
N LYS A 54 -4.82 -3.65 -11.79
CA LYS A 54 -5.69 -4.32 -12.77
C LYS A 54 -5.17 -4.17 -14.20
N LYS A 55 -4.75 -2.97 -14.61
CA LYS A 55 -4.16 -2.74 -15.93
C LYS A 55 -2.94 -3.61 -16.18
N ALA A 56 -2.02 -3.69 -15.20
CA ALA A 56 -0.83 -4.53 -15.30
C ALA A 56 -1.17 -6.03 -15.42
N LEU A 57 -2.09 -6.54 -14.60
CA LEU A 57 -2.54 -7.93 -14.68
C LEU A 57 -3.21 -8.23 -16.03
N LEU A 58 -4.04 -7.32 -16.55
CA LEU A 58 -4.66 -7.49 -17.87
C LEU A 58 -3.62 -7.55 -18.99
N ALA A 59 -2.54 -6.77 -18.88
CA ALA A 59 -1.39 -6.79 -19.78
C ALA A 59 -0.43 -7.98 -19.57
N GLY A 60 -0.78 -8.93 -18.70
CA GLY A 60 0.03 -10.14 -18.47
C GLY A 60 1.26 -9.91 -17.59
N LYS A 61 1.28 -8.85 -16.78
CA LYS A 61 2.39 -8.55 -15.88
C LYS A 61 2.11 -9.03 -14.47
N HIS A 62 3.13 -9.55 -13.79
CA HIS A 62 3.10 -9.69 -12.34
C HIS A 62 3.03 -8.32 -11.68
N VAL A 63 2.54 -8.26 -10.44
CA VAL A 63 2.39 -6.99 -9.71
C VAL A 63 2.98 -7.10 -8.32
N TRP A 64 3.77 -6.09 -7.95
CA TRP A 64 4.06 -5.77 -6.56
C TRP A 64 3.47 -4.38 -6.27
N SER A 65 2.55 -4.30 -5.32
CA SER A 65 1.82 -3.07 -5.01
C SER A 65 2.21 -2.51 -3.66
N GLU A 66 2.41 -1.19 -3.57
CA GLU A 66 2.37 -0.52 -2.27
C GLU A 66 1.01 -0.70 -1.61
N LYS A 67 1.01 -0.49 -0.31
CA LYS A 67 -0.19 -0.60 0.54
C LYS A 67 -1.04 0.71 0.46
N PRO A 68 -2.33 0.58 0.58
CA PRO A 68 -3.12 -0.65 0.46
C PRO A 68 -3.16 -1.12 -1.00
N MET A 69 -3.17 -2.42 -1.24
CA MET A 69 -3.19 -2.99 -2.58
C MET A 69 -4.44 -2.61 -3.39
N ALA A 70 -5.51 -2.29 -2.70
CA ALA A 70 -6.81 -1.91 -3.24
C ALA A 70 -7.57 -1.07 -2.20
N ASN A 71 -8.55 -0.28 -2.65
CA ASN A 71 -9.33 0.59 -1.76
C ASN A 71 -10.47 -0.14 -1.03
N THR A 72 -10.89 -1.30 -1.53
CA THR A 72 -11.95 -2.11 -0.93
C THR A 72 -11.62 -3.60 -0.97
N TYR A 73 -12.24 -4.37 -0.09
CA TYR A 73 -12.13 -5.84 -0.12
C TYR A 73 -12.59 -6.43 -1.47
N ALA A 74 -13.69 -5.93 -2.02
CA ALA A 74 -14.22 -6.42 -3.30
C ALA A 74 -13.23 -6.20 -4.45
N GLU A 75 -12.60 -5.02 -4.49
CA GLU A 75 -11.57 -4.70 -5.47
C GLU A 75 -10.34 -5.61 -5.29
N GLY A 76 -9.83 -5.74 -4.07
CA GLY A 76 -8.68 -6.60 -3.77
C GLY A 76 -8.93 -8.07 -4.12
N LYS A 77 -10.13 -8.57 -3.80
CA LYS A 77 -10.53 -9.92 -4.20
C LYS A 77 -10.58 -10.10 -5.72
N ALA A 78 -11.15 -9.13 -6.44
CA ALA A 78 -11.21 -9.18 -7.90
C ALA A 78 -9.81 -9.16 -8.54
N LEU A 79 -8.86 -8.41 -7.97
CA LEU A 79 -7.47 -8.43 -8.42
C LEU A 79 -6.81 -9.80 -8.21
N LEU A 80 -7.03 -10.42 -7.06
CA LEU A 80 -6.51 -11.75 -6.76
C LEU A 80 -7.10 -12.81 -7.69
N ASP A 81 -8.42 -12.77 -7.92
CA ASP A 81 -9.12 -13.69 -8.84
C ASP A 81 -8.60 -13.52 -10.29
N LEU A 82 -8.38 -12.28 -10.73
CA LEU A 82 -7.80 -11.97 -12.03
C LEU A 82 -6.37 -12.50 -12.15
N ALA A 83 -5.52 -12.27 -11.16
CA ALA A 83 -4.15 -12.75 -11.14
C ALA A 83 -4.11 -14.29 -11.25
N ASN A 84 -4.93 -14.97 -10.43
CA ASN A 84 -5.03 -16.43 -10.45
C ASN A 84 -5.51 -16.97 -11.80
N SER A 85 -6.53 -16.35 -12.41
CA SER A 85 -7.07 -16.78 -13.72
C SER A 85 -6.03 -16.68 -14.83
N LYS A 86 -5.13 -15.71 -14.74
CA LYS A 86 -4.03 -15.48 -15.69
C LYS A 86 -2.71 -16.19 -15.32
N LYS A 87 -2.68 -16.93 -14.19
CA LYS A 87 -1.47 -17.55 -13.63
C LYS A 87 -0.37 -16.52 -13.33
N LEU A 88 -0.78 -15.32 -12.96
CA LEU A 88 0.10 -14.24 -12.54
C LEU A 88 0.20 -14.18 -11.01
N ARG A 89 1.16 -13.43 -10.52
CA ARG A 89 1.35 -13.16 -9.10
C ARG A 89 1.04 -11.69 -8.81
N ILE A 90 0.37 -11.46 -7.68
CA ILE A 90 0.21 -10.14 -7.10
C ILE A 90 0.63 -10.21 -5.64
N TRP A 91 1.48 -9.26 -5.23
CA TRP A 91 1.95 -9.09 -3.86
C TRP A 91 1.60 -7.68 -3.40
N GLY A 92 1.27 -7.54 -2.14
CA GLY A 92 1.01 -6.26 -1.49
C GLY A 92 1.95 -6.00 -0.32
N ALA A 93 2.39 -4.78 -0.15
CA ALA A 93 2.92 -4.29 1.10
C ALA A 93 1.76 -4.21 2.15
N PRO A 94 2.07 -4.15 3.46
CA PRO A 94 3.39 -4.04 4.06
C PRO A 94 4.12 -5.38 4.18
N ALA A 95 5.42 -5.35 3.98
CA ALA A 95 6.27 -6.55 4.08
C ALA A 95 6.69 -6.86 5.54
N VAL A 96 5.99 -6.32 6.54
CA VAL A 96 6.33 -6.48 7.96
C VAL A 96 6.40 -7.94 8.40
N VAL A 97 5.54 -8.79 7.82
CA VAL A 97 5.49 -10.23 8.10
C VAL A 97 6.71 -10.99 7.59
N ASN A 98 7.53 -10.38 6.75
CA ASN A 98 8.77 -10.95 6.22
C ASN A 98 10.02 -10.47 7.00
N SER A 99 9.82 -9.63 8.02
CA SER A 99 10.94 -9.09 8.80
C SER A 99 11.50 -10.13 9.78
N PRO A 100 12.81 -10.07 10.11
CA PRO A 100 13.40 -10.91 11.14
C PRO A 100 12.74 -10.76 12.50
N GLN A 101 12.29 -9.54 12.84
CA GLN A 101 11.57 -9.24 14.08
C GLN A 101 10.24 -10.00 14.14
N PHE A 102 9.48 -9.98 13.06
CA PHE A 102 8.24 -10.74 12.96
C PHE A 102 8.48 -12.24 13.09
N ALA A 103 9.48 -12.76 12.38
CA ALA A 103 9.84 -14.17 12.45
C ALA A 103 10.22 -14.59 13.89
N TYR A 104 10.96 -13.74 14.61
CA TYR A 104 11.30 -13.98 16.01
C TYR A 104 10.05 -13.97 16.91
N MET A 105 9.17 -12.98 16.80
CA MET A 105 7.92 -12.91 17.57
C MET A 105 7.04 -14.13 17.31
N SER A 106 6.86 -14.50 16.04
CA SER A 106 6.09 -15.68 15.64
C SER A 106 6.65 -16.96 16.26
N LYS A 107 7.98 -17.14 16.21
CA LYS A 107 8.67 -18.28 16.85
C LYS A 107 8.41 -18.34 18.34
N MET A 108 8.54 -17.22 19.06
CA MET A 108 8.32 -17.19 20.52
C MET A 108 6.89 -17.58 20.89
N ILE A 109 5.91 -17.14 20.09
CA ILE A 109 4.50 -17.50 20.27
C ILE A 109 4.31 -19.00 20.00
N GLN A 110 4.80 -19.51 18.88
CA GLN A 110 4.63 -20.92 18.49
C GLN A 110 5.30 -21.91 19.45
N GLU A 111 6.44 -21.54 20.02
CA GLU A 111 7.14 -22.33 21.04
C GLU A 111 6.52 -22.20 22.45
N GLY A 112 5.44 -21.44 22.60
CA GLY A 112 4.76 -21.25 23.90
C GLY A 112 5.57 -20.45 24.94
N LYS A 113 6.62 -19.73 24.50
CA LYS A 113 7.50 -18.98 25.41
C LYS A 113 6.77 -17.85 26.16
N LEU A 114 5.68 -17.34 25.58
CA LEU A 114 4.85 -16.31 26.19
C LEU A 114 3.63 -16.89 26.94
N GLY A 115 3.52 -18.22 27.01
CA GLY A 115 2.35 -18.87 27.58
C GLY A 115 1.08 -18.58 26.75
N ARG A 116 -0.08 -18.53 27.43
CA ARG A 116 -1.36 -18.18 26.80
C ARG A 116 -1.44 -16.69 26.55
N LEU A 117 -1.53 -16.30 25.29
CA LEU A 117 -1.75 -14.90 24.93
C LEU A 117 -3.16 -14.46 25.33
N ALA A 118 -3.25 -13.45 26.19
CA ALA A 118 -4.52 -12.89 26.66
C ALA A 118 -4.94 -11.64 25.88
N ALA A 119 -3.95 -10.84 25.43
CA ALA A 119 -4.18 -9.61 24.68
C ALA A 119 -2.96 -9.31 23.79
N ALA A 120 -3.20 -8.52 22.74
CA ALA A 120 -2.16 -7.90 21.95
C ALA A 120 -2.61 -6.47 21.59
N HIS A 121 -1.69 -5.54 21.59
CA HIS A 121 -1.93 -4.13 21.26
C HIS A 121 -0.97 -3.70 20.17
N GLY A 122 -1.50 -3.06 19.13
CA GLY A 122 -0.73 -2.39 18.10
C GLY A 122 -1.05 -0.91 18.12
N GLN A 123 -0.05 -0.06 18.10
CA GLN A 123 -0.20 1.38 18.01
C GLN A 123 0.74 1.93 16.97
N TYR A 124 0.23 2.81 16.13
CA TYR A 124 1.03 3.56 15.17
C TYR A 124 0.41 4.94 14.96
N GLY A 125 1.23 5.96 14.86
CA GLY A 125 0.77 7.31 14.64
C GLY A 125 1.93 8.29 14.48
N HIS A 126 1.64 9.39 13.79
CA HIS A 126 2.50 10.56 13.64
C HIS A 126 1.63 11.81 13.41
N THR A 127 2.24 12.96 13.25
CA THR A 127 1.54 14.24 13.06
C THR A 127 0.79 14.38 11.73
N GLY A 128 0.97 13.42 10.82
CA GLY A 128 0.45 13.42 9.45
C GLY A 128 1.49 13.92 8.45
N PRO A 129 1.54 13.36 7.23
CA PRO A 129 2.43 13.82 6.18
C PRO A 129 2.00 15.19 5.65
N THR A 130 2.97 16.04 5.26
CA THR A 130 2.69 17.36 4.66
C THR A 130 2.96 17.38 3.16
N TRP A 131 3.65 16.39 2.62
CA TRP A 131 4.16 16.43 1.25
C TRP A 131 3.10 16.12 0.18
N SER A 132 1.94 15.57 0.52
CA SER A 132 0.85 15.36 -0.42
C SER A 132 -0.52 15.27 0.22
N ALA A 133 -1.54 15.71 -0.53
CA ALA A 133 -2.94 15.75 -0.13
C ALA A 133 -3.61 14.36 -0.12
N PHE A 134 -3.14 13.38 -0.89
CA PHE A 134 -3.85 12.11 -1.07
C PHE A 134 -4.11 11.35 0.24
N PHE A 135 -3.30 11.58 1.26
CA PHE A 135 -3.51 10.98 2.59
C PHE A 135 -4.81 11.45 3.26
N TYR A 136 -5.27 12.65 2.93
CA TYR A 136 -6.42 13.30 3.55
C TYR A 136 -7.67 13.33 2.66
N GLU A 137 -7.53 12.92 1.42
CA GLU A 137 -8.61 12.82 0.45
C GLU A 137 -9.40 11.53 0.64
N LYS A 138 -10.59 11.44 0.02
CA LYS A 138 -11.43 10.25 0.05
C LYS A 138 -10.63 8.98 -0.29
N ASN A 139 -10.84 7.92 0.45
CA ASN A 139 -10.11 6.64 0.40
C ASN A 139 -8.64 6.74 0.86
N GLY A 140 -8.20 7.90 1.38
CA GLY A 140 -7.01 7.99 2.20
C GLY A 140 -7.31 7.65 3.66
N GLY A 141 -6.57 8.26 4.57
CA GLY A 141 -6.79 8.15 6.01
C GLY A 141 -5.75 7.34 6.75
N SER A 142 -5.82 7.43 8.07
CA SER A 142 -4.84 6.81 8.96
C SER A 142 -4.90 5.27 8.93
N MET A 143 -6.08 4.70 8.75
CA MET A 143 -6.23 3.25 8.72
C MET A 143 -5.64 2.63 7.45
N PRO A 144 -5.95 3.08 6.22
CA PRO A 144 -5.30 2.59 5.01
C PRO A 144 -3.80 2.88 4.97
N ASP A 145 -3.36 4.01 5.53
CA ASP A 145 -1.95 4.39 5.50
C ASP A 145 -1.11 3.67 6.57
N LEU A 146 -1.55 3.68 7.83
CA LEU A 146 -0.79 3.19 8.98
C LEU A 146 -1.40 1.95 9.64
N GLY A 147 -2.72 1.89 9.75
CA GLY A 147 -3.41 0.77 10.41
C GLY A 147 -3.13 -0.57 9.75
N VAL A 148 -2.85 -0.57 8.46
CA VAL A 148 -2.49 -1.79 7.70
C VAL A 148 -1.25 -2.50 8.27
N TYR A 149 -0.28 -1.76 8.83
CA TYR A 149 0.90 -2.37 9.47
C TYR A 149 0.52 -3.13 10.74
N ASN A 150 -0.31 -2.53 11.59
CA ASN A 150 -0.79 -3.17 12.81
C ASN A 150 -1.67 -4.39 12.49
N ILE A 151 -2.61 -4.23 11.55
CA ILE A 151 -3.52 -5.31 11.13
C ILE A 151 -2.72 -6.48 10.54
N ALA A 152 -1.77 -6.22 9.63
CA ALA A 152 -0.94 -7.26 9.04
C ALA A 152 -0.09 -7.98 10.09
N THR A 153 0.49 -7.24 11.04
CA THR A 153 1.29 -7.82 12.13
C THR A 153 0.44 -8.68 13.05
N LEU A 154 -0.69 -8.15 13.55
CA LEU A 154 -1.53 -8.84 14.51
C LEU A 154 -2.18 -10.09 13.89
N THR A 155 -2.72 -9.98 12.68
CA THR A 155 -3.33 -11.13 11.99
C THR A 155 -2.30 -12.18 11.58
N GLY A 156 -1.07 -11.75 11.22
CA GLY A 156 0.02 -12.66 10.93
C GLY A 156 0.51 -13.44 12.15
N LEU A 157 0.52 -12.83 13.34
CA LEU A 157 0.95 -13.47 14.59
C LEU A 157 -0.15 -14.33 15.23
N LEU A 158 -1.41 -13.88 15.18
CA LEU A 158 -2.53 -14.42 15.97
C LEU A 158 -3.60 -15.11 15.13
N GLY A 159 -3.51 -15.00 13.80
CA GLY A 159 -4.52 -15.49 12.88
C GLY A 159 -5.63 -14.46 12.59
N PRO A 160 -6.64 -14.84 11.80
CA PRO A 160 -7.70 -13.94 11.37
C PRO A 160 -8.60 -13.51 12.54
N ALA A 161 -9.05 -12.27 12.50
CA ALA A 161 -10.00 -11.75 13.46
C ALA A 161 -11.38 -12.43 13.33
N ARG A 162 -11.98 -12.82 14.45
CA ARG A 162 -13.33 -13.38 14.51
C ARG A 162 -14.40 -12.29 14.43
N SER A 163 -14.14 -11.15 15.04
CA SER A 163 -15.04 -9.98 15.06
C SER A 163 -14.22 -8.70 15.15
N ILE A 164 -14.76 -7.63 14.62
CA ILE A 164 -14.13 -6.31 14.60
C ILE A 164 -15.15 -5.30 15.07
N MET A 165 -14.70 -4.36 15.88
CA MET A 165 -15.39 -3.12 16.20
C MET A 165 -14.39 -1.98 16.01
N ALA A 166 -14.82 -0.91 15.38
CA ALA A 166 -13.94 0.22 15.11
C ALA A 166 -14.67 1.55 15.30
N MET A 167 -13.92 2.56 15.67
CA MET A 167 -14.35 3.95 15.68
C MET A 167 -13.34 4.79 14.92
N THR A 168 -13.83 5.73 14.12
CA THR A 168 -13.01 6.66 13.38
C THR A 168 -13.48 8.09 13.56
N SER A 169 -12.59 9.05 13.44
CA SER A 169 -12.92 10.47 13.49
C SER A 169 -11.97 11.30 12.63
N ILE A 170 -12.43 12.52 12.32
CA ILE A 170 -11.57 13.57 11.77
C ILE A 170 -11.35 14.57 12.91
N VAL A 171 -10.13 14.57 13.47
CA VAL A 171 -9.75 15.47 14.57
C VAL A 171 -9.31 16.82 14.03
N ASN A 172 -8.60 16.81 12.90
CA ASN A 172 -8.12 18.01 12.23
C ASN A 172 -8.86 18.19 10.89
N PRO A 173 -9.91 19.03 10.83
CA PRO A 173 -10.75 19.17 9.64
C PRO A 173 -10.05 19.87 8.47
N GLU A 174 -8.92 20.52 8.73
CA GLU A 174 -8.13 21.24 7.74
C GLU A 174 -6.64 20.93 7.92
N ARG A 175 -5.92 20.83 6.82
CA ARG A 175 -4.46 20.63 6.77
C ARG A 175 -3.82 21.54 5.74
N THR A 176 -2.54 21.86 5.94
CA THR A 176 -1.71 22.49 4.90
C THR A 176 -0.74 21.46 4.38
N VAL A 177 -0.74 21.25 3.08
CA VAL A 177 0.11 20.29 2.38
C VAL A 177 0.88 20.97 1.25
N ASP A 178 2.06 20.42 0.93
CA ASP A 178 3.02 21.07 0.03
C ASP A 178 2.53 21.14 -1.42
N ASP A 179 1.77 20.13 -1.86
CA ASP A 179 1.31 20.00 -3.24
C ASP A 179 0.03 20.81 -3.54
N LYS A 180 -0.81 21.12 -2.53
CA LYS A 180 -2.10 21.80 -2.74
C LYS A 180 -2.38 22.96 -1.78
N GLY A 181 -1.46 23.26 -0.84
CA GLY A 181 -1.68 24.29 0.17
C GLY A 181 -2.73 23.87 1.22
N LYS A 182 -3.61 24.79 1.62
CA LYS A 182 -4.66 24.50 2.60
C LYS A 182 -5.77 23.66 1.98
N ILE A 183 -6.07 22.51 2.60
CA ILE A 183 -7.08 21.55 2.14
C ILE A 183 -8.07 21.22 3.25
N LYS A 184 -9.27 20.78 2.87
CA LYS A 184 -10.22 20.13 3.76
C LYS A 184 -9.88 18.64 3.86
N VAL A 185 -9.89 18.10 5.09
CA VAL A 185 -9.69 16.67 5.34
C VAL A 185 -11.01 15.93 5.11
N GLU A 186 -10.99 14.90 4.27
CA GLU A 186 -12.15 14.08 3.92
C GLU A 186 -12.04 12.63 4.41
N ALA A 187 -10.83 12.21 4.77
CA ALA A 187 -10.56 10.89 5.33
C ALA A 187 -10.33 10.98 6.84
N GLU A 188 -10.51 9.87 7.55
CA GLU A 188 -10.25 9.80 8.98
C GLU A 188 -8.74 10.01 9.27
N ASP A 189 -8.45 10.78 10.31
CA ASP A 189 -7.09 11.00 10.82
C ASP A 189 -6.87 10.39 12.20
N ASN A 190 -7.88 9.68 12.72
CA ASN A 190 -7.82 8.93 13.96
C ASN A 190 -8.74 7.70 13.87
N ALA A 191 -8.22 6.52 14.24
CA ALA A 191 -8.94 5.25 14.22
C ALA A 191 -8.54 4.35 15.38
N GLN A 192 -9.50 3.61 15.92
CA GLN A 192 -9.33 2.60 16.96
C GLN A 192 -10.10 1.35 16.60
#